data_3a296db64c1c838fe264c2a6efb6f2a6
#
_entry.id   3a296db64c1c838fe264c2a6efb6f2a6
#
_cell.length_a   1.000
_cell.length_b   1.000
_cell.length_c   1.000
_cell.angle_alpha   90.00
_cell.angle_beta   90.00
_cell.angle_gamma   90.00
#
_symmetry.space_group_name_H-M   'P 1'
#
loop_
_entity.id
_entity.type
_entity.pdbx_description
1 polymer ?
#
loop_
_entity_poly.entity_id
_entity_poly.type
_entity_poly.pdbx_seq_one_letter_code
_entity_poly.pdbx_strand_id
1 'polypeptide(L)'
;AFIFCATKAALKSFTTLEAKKNNTQIILSNTYHLMLQPGSELIAQHGGLHKFTGWDGPMLTDSGGFQIFSLGHGSVADEIKGRKTNSKNKKTLINLNEEGALFKYYIDSSTHMLSPEKSIEVQRNLGADFILVFDECTPYNVDKTYTSDSMLRSHRWSLRSINAFNSKLNYNPKNGSAGRQEMYGIIQGGIYRDLREESIEFNTKKINTFGIAIGGSLGSNKDEMKDIVHFTSSKLDNTRPVHLLGIGDPRDIWDFVADGIDTFDCVSPTRIARHGSALVRLSLIHISEPTRLTMIA
;
A
#
# COMPACT_ATOMS: atom_id res chain seq x y z
N ALA A 1 12.10 -7.19 -5.34
CA ALA A 1 10.98 -8.12 -5.60
C ALA A 1 9.70 -7.37 -5.93
N PHE A 2 8.83 -7.99 -6.75
CA PHE A 2 7.50 -7.46 -7.02
C PHE A 2 6.44 -8.11 -6.13
N ILE A 3 5.61 -7.30 -5.48
CA ILE A 3 4.61 -7.73 -4.50
C ILE A 3 3.23 -7.67 -5.14
N PHE A 4 2.59 -8.81 -5.31
CA PHE A 4 1.24 -8.88 -5.87
C PHE A 4 0.19 -8.53 -4.82
N CYS A 5 -0.78 -7.67 -5.20
CA CYS A 5 -1.85 -7.25 -4.29
C CYS A 5 -2.95 -8.32 -4.18
N ALA A 6 -3.05 -8.92 -3.01
CA ALA A 6 -4.12 -9.84 -2.57
C ALA A 6 -5.09 -9.10 -1.65
N THR A 7 -5.83 -8.14 -2.17
CA THR A 7 -6.60 -7.10 -1.45
C THR A 7 -7.37 -7.58 -0.22
N LYS A 8 -8.13 -8.68 -0.34
CA LYS A 8 -8.89 -9.31 0.77
C LYS A 8 -8.28 -10.67 1.13
N ALA A 9 -6.96 -10.72 1.23
CA ALA A 9 -6.21 -11.95 1.48
C ALA A 9 -6.43 -13.03 0.40
N ALA A 10 -6.81 -12.62 -0.81
CA ALA A 10 -7.04 -13.54 -1.93
C ALA A 10 -6.53 -12.94 -3.24
N LEU A 11 -5.75 -13.70 -3.97
CA LEU A 11 -5.47 -13.46 -5.38
C LEU A 11 -6.68 -13.97 -6.17
N LYS A 12 -7.48 -13.05 -6.71
CA LYS A 12 -8.70 -13.41 -7.43
C LYS A 12 -8.39 -14.31 -8.62
N SER A 13 -9.14 -15.42 -8.73
CA SER A 13 -8.99 -16.45 -9.78
C SER A 13 -7.65 -17.19 -9.78
N PHE A 14 -6.96 -17.22 -8.63
CA PHE A 14 -5.61 -17.73 -8.52
C PHE A 14 -5.36 -18.24 -7.09
N THR A 15 -4.92 -19.45 -6.94
CA THR A 15 -4.65 -20.04 -5.62
C THR A 15 -3.26 -19.70 -5.11
N THR A 16 -3.06 -19.81 -3.80
CA THR A 16 -1.73 -19.64 -3.20
C THR A 16 -0.72 -20.66 -3.70
N LEU A 17 -1.16 -21.88 -4.02
CA LEU A 17 -0.33 -22.93 -4.63
C LEU A 17 0.13 -22.53 -6.04
N GLU A 18 -0.77 -21.96 -6.84
CA GLU A 18 -0.41 -21.45 -8.17
C GLU A 18 0.52 -20.26 -8.08
N ALA A 19 0.31 -19.36 -7.10
CA ALA A 19 1.23 -18.26 -6.81
C ALA A 19 2.64 -18.78 -6.55
N LYS A 20 2.76 -19.78 -5.69
CA LYS A 20 4.03 -20.42 -5.35
C LYS A 20 4.69 -21.09 -6.55
N LYS A 21 3.93 -21.85 -7.35
CA LYS A 21 4.42 -22.48 -8.58
C LYS A 21 4.93 -21.48 -9.62
N ASN A 22 4.39 -20.26 -9.62
CA ASN A 22 4.80 -19.15 -10.49
C ASN A 22 5.84 -18.23 -9.84
N ASN A 23 6.57 -18.71 -8.83
CA ASN A 23 7.66 -18.00 -8.17
C ASN A 23 7.25 -16.65 -7.55
N THR A 24 5.99 -16.51 -7.12
CA THR A 24 5.59 -15.37 -6.30
C THR A 24 6.36 -15.43 -4.99
N GLN A 25 7.10 -14.36 -4.69
CA GLN A 25 7.97 -14.31 -3.52
C GLN A 25 7.25 -13.74 -2.29
N ILE A 26 6.40 -12.74 -2.50
CA ILE A 26 5.71 -12.01 -1.45
C ILE A 26 4.36 -11.52 -1.95
N ILE A 27 3.36 -11.46 -1.08
CA ILE A 27 2.03 -10.93 -1.40
C ILE A 27 1.65 -9.80 -0.42
N LEU A 28 0.83 -8.86 -0.90
CA LEU A 28 0.32 -7.74 -0.10
C LEU A 28 -1.17 -7.92 0.15
N SER A 29 -1.60 -7.69 1.40
CA SER A 29 -3.01 -7.63 1.78
C SER A 29 -3.35 -6.27 2.38
N ASN A 30 -4.57 -5.77 2.11
CA ASN A 30 -4.92 -4.41 2.49
C ASN A 30 -5.60 -4.36 3.86
N THR A 31 -5.00 -3.63 4.78
CA THR A 31 -5.45 -3.41 6.15
C THR A 31 -6.88 -2.87 6.23
N TYR A 32 -7.19 -1.83 5.46
CA TYR A 32 -8.53 -1.25 5.41
C TYR A 32 -9.62 -2.28 5.08
N HIS A 33 -9.40 -3.06 4.03
CA HIS A 33 -10.39 -4.03 3.56
C HIS A 33 -10.58 -5.17 4.55
N LEU A 34 -9.50 -5.66 5.14
CA LEU A 34 -9.54 -6.78 6.09
C LEU A 34 -10.04 -6.38 7.47
N MET A 35 -9.83 -5.13 7.88
CA MET A 35 -10.42 -4.56 9.09
C MET A 35 -11.95 -4.59 9.01
N LEU A 36 -12.51 -4.24 7.85
CA LEU A 36 -13.96 -4.15 7.65
C LEU A 36 -14.59 -5.52 7.37
N GLN A 37 -13.91 -6.36 6.59
CA GLN A 37 -14.43 -7.68 6.21
C GLN A 37 -13.29 -8.64 5.83
N PRO A 38 -13.13 -9.77 6.55
CA PRO A 38 -14.05 -10.32 7.55
C PRO A 38 -13.86 -9.76 8.97
N GLY A 39 -12.90 -8.88 9.20
CA GLY A 39 -12.47 -8.36 10.49
C GLY A 39 -11.14 -8.96 10.92
N SER A 40 -10.25 -8.11 11.44
CA SER A 40 -8.90 -8.53 11.82
C SER A 40 -8.87 -9.51 12.99
N GLU A 41 -9.82 -9.39 13.91
CA GLU A 41 -9.94 -10.28 15.08
C GLU A 41 -10.29 -11.71 14.65
N LEU A 42 -11.21 -11.87 13.67
CA LEU A 42 -11.54 -13.18 13.12
C LEU A 42 -10.31 -13.83 12.47
N ILE A 43 -9.54 -13.07 11.70
CA ILE A 43 -8.31 -13.56 11.07
C ILE A 43 -7.30 -13.97 12.15
N ALA A 44 -7.15 -13.17 13.21
CA ALA A 44 -6.30 -13.50 14.34
C ALA A 44 -6.69 -14.82 15.03
N GLN A 45 -7.99 -15.04 15.24
CA GLN A 45 -8.53 -16.29 15.82
C GLN A 45 -8.19 -17.51 14.96
N HIS A 46 -8.08 -17.32 13.64
CA HIS A 46 -7.67 -18.38 12.70
C HIS A 46 -6.14 -18.49 12.52
N GLY A 47 -5.36 -17.80 13.33
CA GLY A 47 -3.90 -17.89 13.36
C GLY A 47 -3.18 -16.96 12.37
N GLY A 48 -3.81 -15.84 12.04
CA GLY A 48 -3.27 -14.79 11.16
C GLY A 48 -3.44 -15.09 9.68
N LEU A 49 -3.01 -14.14 8.84
CA LEU A 49 -3.19 -14.20 7.38
C LEU A 49 -2.58 -15.44 6.75
N HIS A 50 -1.41 -15.88 7.19
CA HIS A 50 -0.72 -17.03 6.63
C HIS A 50 -1.58 -18.31 6.71
N LYS A 51 -2.12 -18.60 7.88
CA LYS A 51 -3.02 -19.73 8.06
C LYS A 51 -4.35 -19.54 7.38
N PHE A 52 -4.89 -18.33 7.45
CA PHE A 52 -6.18 -17.98 6.85
C PHE A 52 -6.18 -18.12 5.34
N THR A 53 -5.06 -17.81 4.67
CA THR A 53 -4.92 -17.89 3.21
C THR A 53 -4.25 -19.17 2.71
N GLY A 54 -3.57 -19.92 3.58
CA GLY A 54 -2.70 -21.02 3.19
C GLY A 54 -1.44 -20.57 2.44
N TRP A 55 -0.98 -19.33 2.66
CA TRP A 55 0.27 -18.81 2.11
C TRP A 55 1.38 -18.93 3.14
N ASP A 56 2.47 -19.58 2.80
CA ASP A 56 3.62 -19.84 3.68
C ASP A 56 4.84 -18.92 3.38
N GLY A 57 4.73 -18.07 2.36
CA GLY A 57 5.74 -17.07 2.05
C GLY A 57 5.53 -15.75 2.80
N PRO A 58 6.45 -14.80 2.68
CA PRO A 58 6.33 -13.48 3.30
C PRO A 58 5.07 -12.73 2.86
N MET A 59 4.51 -11.93 3.79
CA MET A 59 3.35 -11.07 3.56
C MET A 59 3.64 -9.65 4.01
N LEU A 60 3.13 -8.69 3.23
CA LEU A 60 3.11 -7.27 3.57
C LEU A 60 1.66 -6.84 3.80
N THR A 61 1.40 -5.99 4.78
CA THR A 61 0.15 -5.22 4.88
C THR A 61 0.43 -3.74 4.72
N ASP A 62 -0.44 -3.06 3.94
CA ASP A 62 -0.42 -1.60 3.90
C ASP A 62 -0.95 -0.99 5.21
N SER A 63 -0.82 0.33 5.35
CA SER A 63 -1.32 1.06 6.52
C SER A 63 -2.85 1.26 6.53
N GLY A 64 -3.49 1.22 5.37
CA GLY A 64 -4.87 1.66 5.12
C GLY A 64 -4.98 3.13 4.68
N GLY A 65 -3.90 3.92 4.71
CA GLY A 65 -3.89 5.34 4.36
C GLY A 65 -4.30 5.61 2.92
N PHE A 66 -3.85 4.79 1.98
CA PHE A 66 -4.23 4.92 0.56
C PHE A 66 -5.72 4.75 0.32
N GLN A 67 -6.40 3.82 1.00
CA GLN A 67 -7.84 3.62 0.85
C GLN A 67 -8.62 4.81 1.44
N ILE A 68 -8.16 5.37 2.55
CA ILE A 68 -8.72 6.60 3.12
C ILE A 68 -8.60 7.77 2.12
N PHE A 69 -7.44 7.93 1.50
CA PHE A 69 -7.24 8.88 0.41
C PHE A 69 -8.29 8.69 -0.71
N SER A 70 -8.45 7.47 -1.20
CA SER A 70 -9.41 7.13 -2.25
C SER A 70 -10.87 7.43 -1.87
N LEU A 71 -11.24 7.29 -0.59
CA LEU A 71 -12.58 7.65 -0.09
C LEU A 71 -12.85 9.15 -0.09
N GLY A 72 -11.80 9.96 0.08
CA GLY A 72 -11.92 11.43 0.11
C GLY A 72 -11.79 12.09 -1.26
N HIS A 73 -10.91 11.57 -2.12
CA HIS A 73 -10.47 12.25 -3.35
C HIS A 73 -10.82 11.48 -4.64
N GLY A 74 -11.31 10.25 -4.56
CA GLY A 74 -11.59 9.41 -5.73
C GLY A 74 -10.41 8.53 -6.14
N SER A 75 -10.49 7.91 -7.34
CA SER A 75 -9.43 7.00 -7.77
C SER A 75 -8.23 7.77 -8.34
N VAL A 76 -7.03 7.35 -7.98
CA VAL A 76 -5.77 7.87 -8.56
C VAL A 76 -5.76 7.78 -10.09
N ALA A 77 -6.42 6.79 -10.67
CA ALA A 77 -6.53 6.66 -12.13
C ALA A 77 -7.35 7.78 -12.77
N ASP A 78 -8.33 8.33 -12.06
CA ASP A 78 -9.11 9.48 -12.54
C ASP A 78 -8.32 10.78 -12.34
N GLU A 79 -7.56 10.88 -11.27
CA GLU A 79 -6.66 11.99 -10.97
C GLU A 79 -5.55 12.12 -12.02
N ILE A 80 -4.86 11.01 -12.32
CA ILE A 80 -3.79 10.96 -13.36
C ILE A 80 -4.35 11.27 -14.75
N LYS A 81 -5.61 10.91 -15.03
CA LYS A 81 -6.24 11.17 -16.35
C LYS A 81 -6.83 12.58 -16.48
N GLY A 82 -6.67 13.43 -15.45
CA GLY A 82 -7.21 14.78 -15.44
C GLY A 82 -8.74 14.83 -15.57
N ARG A 83 -9.42 13.71 -15.34
CA ARG A 83 -10.87 13.64 -15.34
C ARG A 83 -11.39 14.23 -14.03
N LYS A 84 -11.97 15.45 -14.14
CA LYS A 84 -12.81 15.96 -13.06
C LYS A 84 -13.94 14.95 -12.86
N THR A 85 -13.86 14.19 -11.80
CA THR A 85 -14.93 13.26 -11.43
C THR A 85 -16.14 14.08 -11.00
N ASN A 86 -17.05 14.31 -11.94
CA ASN A 86 -18.45 14.65 -11.61
C ASN A 86 -19.15 13.42 -11.02
N SER A 87 -18.45 12.61 -10.23
CA SER A 87 -19.11 11.49 -9.59
C SER A 87 -19.89 12.04 -8.39
N LYS A 88 -21.20 11.89 -8.47
CA LYS A 88 -22.12 11.95 -7.33
C LYS A 88 -21.84 10.81 -6.31
N ASN A 89 -20.65 10.28 -6.28
CA ASN A 89 -20.22 9.31 -5.28
C ASN A 89 -20.21 10.04 -3.94
N LYS A 90 -21.10 9.64 -3.06
CA LYS A 90 -21.17 10.12 -1.68
C LYS A 90 -19.76 9.95 -1.11
N LYS A 91 -19.11 11.06 -0.76
CA LYS A 91 -17.86 11.04 -0.04
C LYS A 91 -18.09 10.23 1.23
N THR A 92 -17.42 9.10 1.34
CA THR A 92 -17.55 8.23 2.51
C THR A 92 -16.61 8.66 3.62
N LEU A 93 -15.54 9.40 3.30
CA LEU A 93 -14.69 10.06 4.28
C LEU A 93 -15.49 11.22 4.92
N ILE A 94 -15.67 11.16 6.25
CA ILE A 94 -16.40 12.14 7.05
C ILE A 94 -15.46 13.22 7.55
N ASN A 95 -14.35 12.82 8.14
CA ASN A 95 -13.37 13.73 8.74
C ASN A 95 -11.96 13.12 8.69
N LEU A 96 -10.97 13.98 8.49
CA LEU A 96 -9.55 13.66 8.57
C LEU A 96 -8.90 14.71 9.48
N ASN A 97 -8.37 14.28 10.60
CA ASN A 97 -7.76 15.16 11.58
C ASN A 97 -6.55 14.48 12.26
N GLU A 98 -6.02 15.08 13.31
CA GLU A 98 -4.85 14.55 14.03
C GLU A 98 -5.10 13.17 14.69
N GLU A 99 -6.35 12.86 15.04
CA GLU A 99 -6.69 11.57 15.64
C GLU A 99 -6.60 10.43 14.61
N GLY A 100 -7.02 10.71 13.36
CA GLY A 100 -7.09 9.74 12.28
C GLY A 100 -8.14 10.10 11.24
N ALA A 101 -8.66 9.10 10.57
CA ALA A 101 -9.67 9.21 9.53
C ALA A 101 -10.99 8.58 9.97
N LEU A 102 -12.05 9.39 10.06
CA LEU A 102 -13.41 8.95 10.32
C LEU A 102 -14.14 8.77 8.98
N PHE A 103 -14.71 7.60 8.74
CA PHE A 103 -15.37 7.28 7.48
C PHE A 103 -16.58 6.36 7.65
N LYS A 104 -17.45 6.34 6.63
CA LYS A 104 -18.57 5.40 6.55
C LYS A 104 -18.19 4.22 5.66
N TYR A 105 -18.51 3.02 6.12
CA TYR A 105 -18.41 1.82 5.30
C TYR A 105 -19.56 1.78 4.28
N TYR A 106 -19.24 1.59 3.02
CA TYR A 106 -20.21 1.72 1.93
C TYR A 106 -21.24 0.58 1.86
N ILE A 107 -21.02 -0.54 2.55
CA ILE A 107 -21.92 -1.70 2.53
C ILE A 107 -23.07 -1.51 3.53
N ASP A 108 -22.75 -1.17 4.77
CA ASP A 108 -23.71 -1.13 5.88
C ASP A 108 -23.88 0.26 6.50
N SER A 109 -23.17 1.26 5.98
CA SER A 109 -23.15 2.64 6.50
C SER A 109 -22.61 2.78 7.93
N SER A 110 -22.00 1.75 8.50
CA SER A 110 -21.33 1.84 9.80
C SER A 110 -20.20 2.86 9.75
N THR A 111 -19.98 3.52 10.88
CA THR A 111 -18.93 4.55 11.01
C THR A 111 -17.72 3.96 11.70
N HIS A 112 -16.55 4.17 11.11
CA HIS A 112 -15.27 3.65 11.60
C HIS A 112 -14.25 4.76 11.72
N MET A 113 -13.40 4.67 12.75
CA MET A 113 -12.21 5.48 12.93
C MET A 113 -10.99 4.60 12.64
N LEU A 114 -10.15 5.04 11.70
CA LEU A 114 -8.83 4.47 11.49
C LEU A 114 -7.79 5.48 11.99
N SER A 115 -7.22 5.20 13.14
CA SER A 115 -6.11 5.94 13.74
C SER A 115 -4.80 5.19 13.54
N PRO A 116 -3.64 5.81 13.80
CA PRO A 116 -2.35 5.10 13.80
C PRO A 116 -2.35 3.85 14.68
N GLU A 117 -2.89 3.96 15.88
CA GLU A 117 -2.98 2.85 16.84
C GLU A 117 -3.88 1.74 16.32
N LYS A 118 -5.04 2.10 15.73
CA LYS A 118 -5.98 1.12 15.16
C LYS A 118 -5.40 0.43 13.94
N SER A 119 -4.69 1.16 13.08
CA SER A 119 -3.97 0.57 11.94
C SER A 119 -2.96 -0.48 12.41
N ILE A 120 -2.16 -0.16 13.41
CA ILE A 120 -1.18 -1.10 13.96
C ILE A 120 -1.86 -2.29 14.65
N GLU A 121 -2.91 -2.07 15.43
CA GLU A 121 -3.70 -3.16 16.03
C GLU A 121 -4.20 -4.13 14.96
N VAL A 122 -4.78 -3.61 13.88
CA VAL A 122 -5.27 -4.42 12.76
C VAL A 122 -4.12 -5.20 12.12
N GLN A 123 -3.01 -4.55 11.77
CA GLN A 123 -1.85 -5.21 11.15
C GLN A 123 -1.23 -6.27 12.08
N ARG A 124 -1.25 -6.04 13.39
CA ARG A 124 -0.86 -7.05 14.40
C ARG A 124 -1.77 -8.27 14.38
N ASN A 125 -3.08 -8.06 14.37
CA ASN A 125 -4.08 -9.12 14.30
C ASN A 125 -3.97 -9.92 13.00
N LEU A 126 -3.69 -9.23 11.88
CA LEU A 126 -3.46 -9.86 10.59
C LEU A 126 -2.20 -10.73 10.59
N GLY A 127 -1.16 -10.34 11.32
CA GLY A 127 0.05 -11.12 11.48
C GLY A 127 0.91 -11.21 10.21
N ALA A 128 0.93 -10.18 9.36
CA ALA A 128 1.85 -10.09 8.25
C ALA A 128 3.30 -9.92 8.75
N ASP A 129 4.29 -10.33 7.95
CA ASP A 129 5.71 -10.20 8.30
C ASP A 129 6.19 -8.75 8.24
N PHE A 130 5.69 -8.01 7.26
CA PHE A 130 5.99 -6.59 7.07
C PHE A 130 4.71 -5.76 7.20
N ILE A 131 4.83 -4.66 7.91
CA ILE A 131 3.75 -3.71 8.15
C ILE A 131 4.23 -2.29 7.86
N LEU A 132 3.29 -1.36 7.69
CA LEU A 132 3.59 0.03 7.40
C LEU A 132 3.05 0.94 8.52
N VAL A 133 3.77 2.02 8.83
CA VAL A 133 3.24 3.11 9.65
C VAL A 133 2.00 3.69 9.00
N PHE A 134 1.06 4.20 9.80
CA PHE A 134 -0.11 4.89 9.24
C PHE A 134 0.29 6.27 8.73
N ASP A 135 -0.16 6.59 7.52
CA ASP A 135 0.19 7.82 6.81
C ASP A 135 -1.02 8.47 6.15
N GLU A 136 -0.92 9.74 5.85
CA GLU A 136 -1.83 10.44 4.95
C GLU A 136 -1.22 10.48 3.55
N CYS A 137 -1.80 9.70 2.63
CA CYS A 137 -1.42 9.75 1.23
C CYS A 137 -1.90 11.07 0.62
N THR A 138 -0.97 11.95 0.27
CA THR A 138 -1.29 13.29 -0.23
C THR A 138 -1.67 13.26 -1.70
N PRO A 139 -2.79 13.92 -2.12
CA PRO A 139 -3.16 14.06 -3.53
C PRO A 139 -2.12 14.86 -4.32
N TYR A 140 -2.08 14.64 -5.65
CA TYR A 140 -1.26 15.46 -6.54
C TYR A 140 -1.78 16.90 -6.66
N ASN A 141 -3.11 17.07 -6.74
CA ASN A 141 -3.77 18.34 -7.03
C ASN A 141 -3.94 19.27 -5.81
N VAL A 142 -3.06 19.16 -4.81
CA VAL A 142 -3.04 20.05 -3.65
C VAL A 142 -1.80 20.94 -3.66
N ASP A 143 -1.91 22.09 -3.00
CA ASP A 143 -0.80 23.02 -2.91
C ASP A 143 0.31 22.53 -1.96
N LYS A 144 1.42 23.25 -1.96
CA LYS A 144 2.58 22.93 -1.12
C LYS A 144 2.28 23.02 0.37
N THR A 145 1.40 23.94 0.77
CA THR A 145 1.04 24.12 2.18
C THR A 145 0.30 22.90 2.70
N TYR A 146 -0.73 22.43 1.97
CA TYR A 146 -1.42 21.21 2.33
C TYR A 146 -0.48 19.99 2.32
N THR A 147 0.41 19.90 1.31
CA THR A 147 1.39 18.81 1.22
C THR A 147 2.31 18.79 2.43
N SER A 148 2.76 19.95 2.90
CA SER A 148 3.58 20.09 4.11
C SER A 148 2.81 19.64 5.35
N ASP A 149 1.58 20.12 5.54
CA ASP A 149 0.75 19.78 6.70
C ASP A 149 0.43 18.28 6.75
N SER A 150 0.11 17.68 5.61
CA SER A 150 -0.13 16.25 5.44
C SER A 150 1.13 15.41 5.74
N MET A 151 2.29 15.83 5.24
CA MET A 151 3.57 15.21 5.54
C MET A 151 3.89 15.26 7.04
N LEU A 152 3.76 16.42 7.67
CA LEU A 152 4.01 16.58 9.10
C LEU A 152 3.03 15.79 9.95
N ARG A 153 1.77 15.66 9.52
CA ARG A 153 0.79 14.75 10.15
C ARG A 153 1.24 13.31 10.04
N SER A 154 1.69 12.89 8.86
CA SER A 154 2.24 11.54 8.64
C SER A 154 3.45 11.26 9.54
N HIS A 155 4.33 12.25 9.79
CA HIS A 155 5.43 12.11 10.75
C HIS A 155 4.93 11.87 12.18
N ARG A 156 3.95 12.65 12.65
CA ARG A 156 3.35 12.46 13.98
C ARG A 156 2.64 11.10 14.08
N TRP A 157 1.91 10.70 13.06
CA TRP A 157 1.26 9.39 12.96
C TRP A 157 2.25 8.23 12.92
N SER A 158 3.42 8.41 12.29
CA SER A 158 4.50 7.43 12.30
C SER A 158 5.02 7.19 13.73
N LEU A 159 5.23 8.25 14.51
CA LEU A 159 5.63 8.11 15.92
C LEU A 159 4.56 7.39 16.75
N ARG A 160 3.28 7.71 16.56
CA ARG A 160 2.17 7.02 17.22
C ARG A 160 2.10 5.55 16.81
N SER A 161 2.29 5.24 15.52
CA SER A 161 2.34 3.87 15.02
C SER A 161 3.47 3.07 15.66
N ILE A 162 4.67 3.64 15.73
CA ILE A 162 5.84 3.00 16.37
C ILE A 162 5.59 2.77 17.87
N ASN A 163 5.03 3.75 18.56
CA ASN A 163 4.70 3.62 19.97
C ASN A 163 3.66 2.51 20.21
N ALA A 164 2.61 2.46 19.39
CA ALA A 164 1.61 1.39 19.45
C ALA A 164 2.23 0.00 19.15
N PHE A 165 3.12 -0.07 18.18
CA PHE A 165 3.85 -1.28 17.85
C PHE A 165 4.73 -1.78 19.01
N ASN A 166 5.44 -0.88 19.68
CA ASN A 166 6.35 -1.20 20.77
C ASN A 166 5.64 -1.46 22.11
N SER A 167 4.42 -0.94 22.29
CA SER A 167 3.69 -1.05 23.55
C SER A 167 3.31 -2.49 23.93
N LYS A 168 3.31 -3.41 22.98
CA LYS A 168 2.94 -4.84 23.14
C LYS A 168 1.54 -5.08 23.73
N LEU A 169 0.74 -4.02 23.91
CA LEU A 169 -0.52 -4.08 24.67
C LEU A 169 -1.55 -5.03 24.08
N ASN A 170 -1.48 -5.37 22.81
CA ASN A 170 -2.39 -6.33 22.14
C ASN A 170 -1.62 -7.36 21.31
N TYR A 171 -0.35 -7.58 21.65
CA TYR A 171 0.46 -8.53 20.91
C TYR A 171 0.09 -9.97 21.25
N ASN A 172 -0.48 -10.68 20.30
CA ASN A 172 -0.62 -12.12 20.36
C ASN A 172 0.52 -12.75 19.53
N PRO A 173 1.53 -13.36 20.18
CA PRO A 173 2.67 -13.96 19.48
C PRO A 173 2.30 -15.16 18.59
N LYS A 174 1.06 -15.63 18.67
CA LYS A 174 0.54 -16.67 17.77
C LYS A 174 0.08 -16.13 16.42
N ASN A 175 0.01 -14.82 16.27
CA ASN A 175 -0.38 -14.14 15.05
C ASN A 175 0.89 -13.72 14.30
N GLY A 176 1.02 -14.16 13.07
CA GLY A 176 2.19 -13.94 12.22
C GLY A 176 2.97 -15.23 11.96
N SER A 177 3.51 -15.36 10.78
CA SER A 177 4.19 -16.59 10.32
C SER A 177 5.47 -16.89 11.11
N ALA A 178 6.16 -15.86 11.54
CA ALA A 178 7.44 -15.98 12.22
C ALA A 178 7.41 -15.55 13.70
N GLY A 179 6.26 -15.12 14.22
CA GLY A 179 6.18 -14.50 15.55
C GLY A 179 6.91 -13.16 15.63
N ARG A 180 7.40 -12.64 14.51
CA ARG A 180 8.12 -11.38 14.36
C ARG A 180 7.51 -10.58 13.23
N GLN A 181 7.32 -9.30 13.46
CA GLN A 181 6.89 -8.34 12.45
C GLN A 181 7.92 -7.22 12.36
N GLU A 182 8.15 -6.75 11.16
CA GLU A 182 9.01 -5.60 10.89
C GLU A 182 8.21 -4.47 10.26
N MET A 183 8.58 -3.23 10.58
CA MET A 183 7.82 -2.05 10.18
C MET A 183 8.60 -1.18 9.21
N TYR A 184 7.92 -0.68 8.19
CA TYR A 184 8.42 0.34 7.27
C TYR A 184 7.92 1.73 7.69
N GLY A 185 8.83 2.71 7.71
CA GLY A 185 8.49 4.13 7.70
C GLY A 185 8.10 4.57 6.30
N ILE A 186 7.39 5.70 6.16
CA ILE A 186 6.94 6.19 4.84
C ILE A 186 7.43 7.62 4.63
N ILE A 187 8.13 7.85 3.52
CA ILE A 187 8.51 9.18 3.06
C ILE A 187 7.35 9.78 2.27
N GLN A 188 6.91 10.97 2.70
CA GLN A 188 5.91 11.80 2.04
C GLN A 188 6.57 13.09 1.50
N GLY A 189 5.80 14.06 0.98
CA GLY A 189 6.28 15.36 0.51
C GLY A 189 5.91 15.70 -0.93
N GLY A 190 5.10 14.85 -1.59
CA GLY A 190 4.63 15.08 -2.96
C GLY A 190 5.78 15.25 -3.95
N ILE A 191 5.68 16.25 -4.82
CA ILE A 191 6.72 16.60 -5.80
C ILE A 191 7.72 17.65 -5.29
N TYR A 192 7.59 18.08 -4.04
CA TYR A 192 8.42 19.16 -3.48
C TYR A 192 9.68 18.57 -2.85
N ARG A 193 10.84 18.86 -3.46
CA ARG A 193 12.13 18.30 -3.05
C ARG A 193 12.51 18.66 -1.62
N ASP A 194 12.25 19.89 -1.19
CA ASP A 194 12.49 20.33 0.18
C ASP A 194 11.66 19.56 1.23
N LEU A 195 10.39 19.31 0.93
CA LEU A 195 9.55 18.46 1.78
C LEU A 195 10.02 17.00 1.77
N ARG A 196 10.43 16.49 0.61
CA ARG A 196 11.04 15.15 0.53
C ARG A 196 12.30 15.05 1.39
N GLU A 197 13.17 16.05 1.36
CA GLU A 197 14.36 16.09 2.21
C GLU A 197 14.02 16.07 3.69
N GLU A 198 13.06 16.88 4.14
CA GLU A 198 12.58 16.87 5.51
C GLU A 198 12.03 15.51 5.91
N SER A 199 11.24 14.89 5.03
CA SER A 199 10.68 13.56 5.29
C SER A 199 11.74 12.45 5.27
N ILE A 200 12.76 12.55 4.42
CA ILE A 200 13.93 11.66 4.44
C ILE A 200 14.67 11.80 5.77
N GLU A 201 14.96 13.02 6.19
CA GLU A 201 15.64 13.26 7.47
C GLU A 201 14.85 12.68 8.64
N PHE A 202 13.53 12.87 8.67
CA PHE A 202 12.67 12.27 9.68
C PHE A 202 12.77 10.74 9.68
N ASN A 203 12.62 10.09 8.53
CA ASN A 203 12.61 8.63 8.42
C ASN A 203 13.98 7.99 8.64
N THR A 204 15.08 8.73 8.38
CA THR A 204 16.43 8.21 8.54
C THR A 204 17.06 8.51 9.89
N LYS A 205 16.75 9.67 10.50
CA LYS A 205 17.41 10.14 11.72
C LYS A 205 16.52 10.19 12.95
N LYS A 206 15.19 10.33 12.79
CA LYS A 206 14.26 10.52 13.93
C LYS A 206 13.53 9.23 14.31
N ILE A 207 13.30 8.33 13.35
CA ILE A 207 12.67 7.04 13.61
C ILE A 207 13.58 5.89 13.17
N ASN A 208 13.48 4.79 13.91
CA ASN A 208 14.22 3.56 13.58
C ASN A 208 13.23 2.48 13.18
N THR A 209 13.04 2.33 11.86
CA THR A 209 12.20 1.30 11.25
C THR A 209 13.07 0.32 10.47
N PHE A 210 12.58 -0.89 10.26
CA PHE A 210 13.27 -1.95 9.49
C PHE A 210 13.57 -1.50 8.07
N GLY A 211 12.61 -0.87 7.40
CA GLY A 211 12.73 -0.39 6.04
C GLY A 211 12.09 0.98 5.84
N ILE A 212 12.24 1.51 4.66
CA ILE A 212 11.69 2.80 4.24
C ILE A 212 10.83 2.59 3.00
N ALA A 213 9.60 3.11 3.03
CA ALA A 213 8.74 3.16 1.87
C ALA A 213 8.70 4.57 1.28
N ILE A 214 8.66 4.68 -0.04
CA ILE A 214 8.46 5.93 -0.76
C ILE A 214 6.99 6.00 -1.17
N GLY A 215 6.26 6.95 -0.62
CA GLY A 215 4.82 7.11 -0.80
C GLY A 215 4.41 8.51 -1.27
N GLY A 216 3.10 8.74 -1.24
CA GLY A 216 2.46 9.97 -1.70
C GLY A 216 2.39 10.08 -3.21
N SER A 217 1.89 11.23 -3.70
CA SER A 217 1.93 11.52 -5.13
C SER A 217 3.37 11.72 -5.60
N LEU A 218 3.71 11.09 -6.71
CA LEU A 218 5.04 11.13 -7.32
C LEU A 218 5.08 12.00 -8.60
N GLY A 219 4.01 12.72 -8.89
CA GLY A 219 3.93 13.60 -10.05
C GLY A 219 2.77 13.29 -11.00
N SER A 220 2.60 14.15 -12.00
CA SER A 220 1.53 14.08 -13.00
C SER A 220 1.89 13.23 -14.22
N ASN A 221 3.17 12.96 -14.42
CA ASN A 221 3.70 12.24 -15.57
C ASN A 221 4.91 11.39 -15.16
N LYS A 222 5.38 10.55 -16.09
CA LYS A 222 6.48 9.61 -15.83
C LYS A 222 7.82 10.29 -15.58
N ASP A 223 8.09 11.41 -16.23
CA ASP A 223 9.38 12.09 -16.07
C ASP A 223 9.48 12.74 -14.71
N GLU A 224 8.43 13.41 -14.25
CA GLU A 224 8.34 13.97 -12.90
C GLU A 224 8.41 12.88 -11.84
N MET A 225 7.74 11.74 -12.04
CA MET A 225 7.81 10.58 -11.16
C MET A 225 9.24 10.05 -11.05
N LYS A 226 9.94 9.89 -12.18
CA LYS A 226 11.34 9.41 -12.20
C LYS A 226 12.26 10.38 -11.49
N ASP A 227 12.11 11.67 -11.73
CA ASP A 227 12.90 12.71 -11.07
C ASP A 227 12.74 12.67 -9.54
N ILE A 228 11.50 12.57 -9.06
CA ILE A 228 11.21 12.54 -7.62
C ILE A 228 11.66 11.24 -6.95
N VAL A 229 11.49 10.11 -7.60
CA VAL A 229 11.96 8.82 -7.06
C VAL A 229 13.47 8.79 -7.00
N HIS A 230 14.15 9.15 -8.11
CA HIS A 230 15.62 9.25 -8.15
C HIS A 230 16.15 10.22 -7.10
N PHE A 231 15.57 11.42 -6.98
CA PHE A 231 15.94 12.39 -5.95
C PHE A 231 15.80 11.82 -4.55
N THR A 232 14.70 11.12 -4.27
CA THR A 232 14.44 10.55 -2.95
C THR A 232 15.38 9.39 -2.65
N SER A 233 15.52 8.44 -3.57
CA SER A 233 16.37 7.24 -3.38
C SER A 233 17.85 7.58 -3.25
N SER A 234 18.36 8.55 -4.05
CA SER A 234 19.75 8.97 -4.01
C SER A 234 20.22 9.55 -2.66
N LYS A 235 19.27 9.92 -1.79
CA LYS A 235 19.54 10.45 -0.44
C LYS A 235 19.37 9.38 0.66
N LEU A 236 18.94 8.17 0.30
CA LEU A 236 18.84 7.06 1.23
C LEU A 236 20.16 6.30 1.28
N ASP A 237 20.50 5.81 2.47
CA ASP A 237 21.59 4.86 2.61
C ASP A 237 21.13 3.45 2.23
N ASN A 238 22.05 2.58 1.89
CA ASN A 238 21.79 1.19 1.52
C ASN A 238 21.70 0.25 2.74
N THR A 239 21.45 0.78 3.93
CA THR A 239 21.43 0.00 5.18
C THR A 239 20.09 -0.63 5.46
N ARG A 240 19.01 -0.07 4.87
CA ARG A 240 17.63 -0.50 5.05
C ARG A 240 16.97 -0.77 3.70
N PRO A 241 16.09 -1.80 3.61
CA PRO A 241 15.37 -2.05 2.37
C PRO A 241 14.43 -0.89 2.03
N VAL A 242 14.34 -0.58 0.74
CA VAL A 242 13.51 0.49 0.19
C VAL A 242 12.35 -0.11 -0.61
N HIS A 243 11.13 0.31 -0.28
CA HIS A 243 9.91 -0.11 -0.94
C HIS A 243 9.25 1.06 -1.68
N LEU A 244 8.94 0.90 -2.96
CA LEU A 244 8.22 1.92 -3.74
C LEU A 244 6.76 1.54 -3.90
N LEU A 245 5.88 2.35 -3.30
CA LEU A 245 4.44 2.09 -3.23
C LEU A 245 3.72 2.36 -4.56
N GLY A 246 2.93 1.39 -5.00
CA GLY A 246 1.96 1.56 -6.09
C GLY A 246 2.52 1.56 -7.52
N ILE A 247 3.80 1.28 -7.72
CA ILE A 247 4.47 1.28 -9.02
C ILE A 247 4.65 -0.14 -9.56
N GLY A 248 4.17 -0.39 -10.79
CA GLY A 248 4.19 -1.73 -11.38
C GLY A 248 4.31 -1.80 -12.90
N ASP A 249 4.68 -0.72 -13.59
CA ASP A 249 5.10 -0.77 -14.99
C ASP A 249 6.50 -1.41 -15.06
N PRO A 250 6.72 -2.46 -15.87
CA PRO A 250 8.01 -3.15 -15.93
C PRO A 250 9.21 -2.25 -16.27
N ARG A 251 8.99 -1.21 -17.06
CA ARG A 251 10.05 -0.24 -17.42
C ARG A 251 10.42 0.63 -16.23
N ASP A 252 9.41 1.10 -15.49
CA ASP A 252 9.64 1.90 -14.31
C ASP A 252 10.34 1.08 -13.22
N ILE A 253 9.95 -0.20 -13.05
CA ILE A 253 10.62 -1.11 -12.11
C ILE A 253 12.11 -1.27 -12.48
N TRP A 254 12.42 -1.44 -13.78
CA TRP A 254 13.79 -1.57 -14.24
C TRP A 254 14.65 -0.35 -13.91
N ASP A 255 14.11 0.85 -14.18
CA ASP A 255 14.78 2.10 -13.90
C ASP A 255 15.00 2.28 -12.38
N PHE A 256 13.98 2.02 -11.57
CA PHE A 256 14.05 2.24 -10.13
C PHE A 256 14.85 1.17 -9.36
N VAL A 257 15.01 -0.02 -9.89
CA VAL A 257 15.98 -0.99 -9.34
C VAL A 257 17.40 -0.42 -9.46
N ALA A 258 17.73 0.24 -10.57
CA ALA A 258 19.00 0.93 -10.73
C ALA A 258 19.18 2.10 -9.73
N ASP A 259 18.08 2.70 -9.29
CA ASP A 259 18.05 3.74 -8.25
C ASP A 259 18.10 3.18 -6.80
N GLY A 260 18.23 1.86 -6.63
CA GLY A 260 18.34 1.22 -5.31
C GLY A 260 17.03 0.83 -4.65
N ILE A 261 15.92 0.75 -5.40
CA ILE A 261 14.65 0.25 -4.86
C ILE A 261 14.63 -1.27 -4.82
N ASP A 262 14.31 -1.85 -3.66
CA ASP A 262 14.34 -3.30 -3.44
C ASP A 262 13.03 -4.00 -3.77
N THR A 263 11.90 -3.33 -3.46
CA THR A 263 10.57 -3.93 -3.59
C THR A 263 9.54 -2.95 -4.12
N PHE A 264 8.55 -3.49 -4.83
CA PHE A 264 7.48 -2.75 -5.48
C PHE A 264 6.16 -3.46 -5.24
N ASP A 265 5.06 -2.72 -5.12
CA ASP A 265 3.71 -3.28 -5.18
C ASP A 265 2.85 -2.57 -6.23
N CYS A 266 1.98 -3.30 -6.86
CA CYS A 266 0.94 -2.71 -7.71
C CYS A 266 -0.19 -3.70 -8.00
N VAL A 267 -1.40 -3.19 -8.08
CA VAL A 267 -2.57 -3.98 -8.52
C VAL A 267 -2.62 -4.19 -10.04
N SER A 268 -1.81 -3.45 -10.80
CA SER A 268 -1.90 -3.40 -12.27
C SER A 268 -1.74 -4.78 -12.93
N PRO A 269 -0.71 -5.59 -12.65
CA PRO A 269 -0.53 -6.87 -13.33
C PRO A 269 -1.71 -7.82 -13.14
N THR A 270 -2.18 -7.99 -11.92
CA THR A 270 -3.32 -8.86 -11.65
C THR A 270 -4.64 -8.29 -12.18
N ARG A 271 -4.76 -6.96 -12.24
CA ARG A 271 -5.93 -6.28 -12.81
C ARG A 271 -6.02 -6.53 -14.32
N ILE A 272 -4.94 -6.27 -15.07
CA ILE A 272 -4.93 -6.46 -16.53
C ILE A 272 -5.11 -7.94 -16.89
N ALA A 273 -4.52 -8.85 -16.14
CA ALA A 273 -4.69 -10.29 -16.35
C ALA A 273 -6.17 -10.72 -16.22
N ARG A 274 -6.90 -10.20 -15.23
CA ARG A 274 -8.35 -10.46 -15.11
C ARG A 274 -9.21 -9.89 -16.24
N HIS A 275 -8.66 -8.95 -17.02
CA HIS A 275 -9.31 -8.41 -18.22
C HIS A 275 -8.79 -9.06 -19.52
N GLY A 276 -8.13 -10.22 -19.40
CA GLY A 276 -7.63 -10.96 -20.55
C GLY A 276 -6.44 -10.31 -21.24
N SER A 277 -5.61 -9.58 -20.50
CA SER A 277 -4.42 -8.95 -21.05
C SER A 277 -3.15 -9.42 -20.35
N ALA A 278 -2.06 -9.51 -21.09
CA ALA A 278 -0.75 -9.84 -20.56
C ALA A 278 0.31 -8.81 -21.01
N LEU A 279 1.24 -8.52 -20.12
CA LEU A 279 2.44 -7.75 -20.44
C LEU A 279 3.44 -8.66 -21.14
N VAL A 280 3.90 -8.26 -22.32
CA VAL A 280 4.98 -8.91 -23.05
C VAL A 280 6.14 -7.95 -23.23
N ARG A 281 7.31 -8.47 -23.59
CA ARG A 281 8.57 -7.71 -23.63
C ARG A 281 8.50 -6.33 -24.31
N LEU A 282 7.63 -6.15 -25.28
CA LEU A 282 7.55 -4.92 -26.07
C LEU A 282 6.18 -4.23 -25.99
N SER A 283 5.16 -4.86 -25.41
CA SER A 283 3.79 -4.35 -25.51
C SER A 283 2.86 -4.99 -24.46
N LEU A 284 1.66 -4.45 -24.39
CA LEU A 284 0.49 -5.08 -23.77
C LEU A 284 -0.30 -5.79 -24.87
N ILE A 285 -0.52 -7.09 -24.73
CA ILE A 285 -1.39 -7.85 -25.63
C ILE A 285 -2.69 -8.21 -24.94
N HIS A 286 -3.79 -8.18 -25.69
CA HIS A 286 -5.03 -8.81 -25.29
C HIS A 286 -4.98 -10.27 -25.68
N ILE A 287 -5.14 -11.16 -24.72
CA ILE A 287 -5.38 -12.58 -24.97
C ILE A 287 -6.88 -12.69 -25.17
N SER A 288 -7.32 -12.54 -26.42
CA SER A 288 -8.67 -12.96 -26.78
C SER A 288 -8.68 -14.48 -26.80
N GLU A 289 -9.49 -15.10 -25.96
CA GLU A 289 -9.75 -16.54 -26.04
C GLU A 289 -10.57 -16.82 -27.32
N PRO A 290 -10.01 -17.43 -28.37
CA PRO A 290 -10.81 -17.95 -29.47
C PRO A 290 -11.62 -19.18 -29.05
N THR A 291 -11.35 -19.74 -27.89
CA THR A 291 -11.92 -21.00 -27.39
C THR A 291 -13.31 -20.87 -26.78
N ARG A 292 -13.77 -19.70 -26.37
CA ARG A 292 -15.13 -19.57 -25.81
C ARG A 292 -16.25 -19.67 -26.86
N LEU A 293 -15.97 -19.33 -28.10
CA LEU A 293 -16.95 -19.37 -29.19
C LEU A 293 -17.15 -20.77 -29.76
N THR A 294 -16.20 -21.68 -29.60
CA THR A 294 -16.29 -23.05 -30.07
C THR A 294 -16.91 -24.02 -29.05
N MET A 295 -17.12 -23.59 -27.82
CA MET A 295 -17.76 -24.41 -26.80
C MET A 295 -19.27 -24.14 -26.64
N ILE A 296 -19.85 -23.25 -27.45
CA ILE A 296 -21.28 -22.91 -27.43
C ILE A 296 -21.98 -23.34 -28.74
N ALA A 297 -21.29 -24.02 -29.65
CA ALA A 297 -21.87 -24.56 -30.86
C ALA A 297 -22.21 -26.04 -30.71
#